data_ebe349dbb2dd6926b6fef08c53a00b9e
#
_entry.id   ebe349dbb2dd6926b6fef08c53a00b9e
#
_cell.length_a   1.000
_cell.length_b   1.000
_cell.length_c   1.000
_cell.angle_alpha   90.00
_cell.angle_beta   90.00
_cell.angle_gamma   90.00
#
_symmetry.space_group_name_H-M   'P 1'
#
loop_
_entity.id
_entity.type
_entity.pdbx_description
1 polymer ?
#
loop_
_entity_poly.entity_id
_entity_poly.type
_entity_poly.pdbx_seq_one_letter_code
_entity_poly.pdbx_strand_id
1 'polypeptide(L)'
;AEGQLETGLITIDLEVKQLAEALGLEASLLAPALSQVTATLEIRRRGVEARIVAGKTHPAADLTLLRGLAKGHRWAAALQSGRSLSEVARQERVTEAYIRPRVRLAFLSPRIQSAILEGRQPVDLTLERLVRLRLPLAWPAQERLLGFGAP
;
A
#
# COMPACT_ATOMS: atom_id res chain seq x y z
N ALA A 1 -14.29 3.65 11.65
CA ALA A 1 -14.99 2.78 10.70
C ALA A 1 -14.07 1.62 10.37
N GLU A 2 -14.37 0.45 10.90
CA GLU A 2 -13.67 -0.81 10.62
C GLU A 2 -13.90 -1.16 9.15
N GLY A 3 -12.81 -1.32 8.41
CA GLY A 3 -12.86 -1.83 7.05
C GLY A 3 -13.16 -3.33 7.10
N GLN A 4 -14.37 -3.71 6.69
CA GLN A 4 -14.72 -5.12 6.53
C GLN A 4 -13.97 -5.71 5.34
N LEU A 5 -13.25 -6.79 5.59
CA LEU A 5 -12.63 -7.63 4.57
C LEU A 5 -13.64 -8.73 4.22
N GLU A 6 -14.19 -8.68 3.02
CA GLU A 6 -15.02 -9.77 2.50
C GLU A 6 -14.17 -10.62 1.56
N THR A 7 -14.01 -11.89 1.91
CA THR A 7 -13.29 -12.87 1.08
C THR A 7 -14.32 -13.70 0.34
N GLY A 8 -14.24 -13.70 -0.98
CA GLY A 8 -15.09 -14.51 -1.87
C GLY A 8 -14.26 -15.40 -2.78
N LEU A 9 -14.91 -16.37 -3.39
CA LEU A 9 -14.33 -17.20 -4.46
C LEU A 9 -14.96 -16.74 -5.78
N ILE A 10 -14.12 -16.44 -6.76
CA ILE A 10 -14.58 -16.20 -8.12
C ILE A 10 -14.14 -17.36 -9.01
N THR A 11 -15.07 -17.92 -9.75
CA THR A 11 -14.80 -18.96 -10.73
C THR A 11 -15.08 -18.36 -12.10
N ILE A 12 -14.10 -18.43 -12.99
CA ILE A 12 -14.20 -17.95 -14.36
C ILE A 12 -14.14 -19.16 -15.27
N ASP A 13 -15.19 -19.38 -16.04
CA ASP A 13 -15.23 -20.39 -17.08
C ASP A 13 -14.62 -19.80 -18.36
N LEU A 14 -13.58 -20.43 -18.88
CA LEU A 14 -12.88 -20.02 -20.09
C LEU A 14 -13.25 -20.94 -21.24
N GLU A 15 -13.66 -20.35 -22.35
CA GLU A 15 -13.79 -21.10 -23.60
C GLU A 15 -12.41 -21.45 -24.16
N VAL A 16 -12.01 -22.71 -23.99
CA VAL A 16 -10.68 -23.24 -24.40
C VAL A 16 -10.38 -22.96 -25.88
N LYS A 17 -11.41 -22.96 -26.73
CA LYS A 17 -11.25 -22.65 -28.17
C LYS A 17 -10.83 -21.19 -28.40
N GLN A 18 -11.48 -20.24 -27.74
CA GLN A 18 -11.14 -18.82 -27.87
C GLN A 18 -9.76 -18.52 -27.26
N LEU A 19 -9.42 -19.21 -26.16
CA LEU A 19 -8.11 -19.08 -25.56
C LEU A 19 -7.01 -19.62 -26.47
N ALA A 20 -7.23 -20.77 -27.13
CA ALA A 20 -6.32 -21.36 -28.09
C ALA A 20 -6.08 -20.43 -29.28
N GLU A 21 -7.14 -19.85 -29.82
CA GLU A 21 -7.10 -18.91 -30.94
C GLU A 21 -6.33 -17.63 -30.58
N ALA A 22 -6.58 -17.07 -29.39
CA ALA A 22 -5.88 -15.89 -28.89
C ALA A 22 -4.37 -16.12 -28.65
N LEU A 23 -3.98 -17.35 -28.33
CA LEU A 23 -2.57 -17.74 -28.11
C LEU A 23 -1.89 -18.29 -29.38
N GLY A 24 -2.62 -18.45 -30.48
CA GLY A 24 -2.10 -19.05 -31.72
C GLY A 24 -1.75 -20.54 -31.57
N LEU A 25 -2.45 -21.27 -30.69
CA LEU A 25 -2.21 -22.68 -30.38
C LEU A 25 -3.40 -23.54 -30.83
N GLU A 26 -3.18 -24.82 -31.09
CA GLU A 26 -4.27 -25.77 -31.28
C GLU A 26 -4.97 -26.08 -29.94
N ALA A 27 -6.31 -26.09 -29.95
CA ALA A 27 -7.10 -26.34 -28.73
C ALA A 27 -6.78 -27.70 -28.08
N SER A 28 -6.31 -28.66 -28.86
CA SER A 28 -5.85 -29.99 -28.41
C SER A 28 -4.61 -29.96 -27.51
N LEU A 29 -3.83 -28.89 -27.57
CA LEU A 29 -2.63 -28.69 -26.75
C LEU A 29 -2.91 -28.07 -25.39
N LEU A 30 -4.12 -27.56 -25.19
CA LEU A 30 -4.54 -26.97 -23.92
C LEU A 30 -5.15 -28.05 -23.01
N ALA A 31 -4.65 -28.13 -21.78
CA ALA A 31 -5.17 -29.06 -20.81
C ALA A 31 -6.65 -28.72 -20.47
N PRO A 32 -7.54 -29.70 -20.32
CA PRO A 32 -8.94 -29.48 -19.94
C PRO A 32 -9.11 -28.71 -18.62
N ALA A 33 -8.10 -28.78 -17.74
CA ALA A 33 -8.06 -28.02 -16.48
C ALA A 33 -8.03 -26.49 -16.67
N LEU A 34 -7.72 -26.00 -17.86
CA LEU A 34 -7.73 -24.57 -18.19
C LEU A 34 -9.14 -24.03 -18.52
N SER A 35 -10.16 -24.90 -18.61
CA SER A 35 -11.54 -24.47 -18.85
C SER A 35 -12.14 -23.70 -17.65
N GLN A 36 -11.57 -23.88 -16.48
CA GLN A 36 -12.06 -23.23 -15.27
C GLN A 36 -10.93 -22.71 -14.41
N VAL A 37 -10.91 -21.40 -14.17
CA VAL A 37 -9.93 -20.75 -13.28
C VAL A 37 -10.66 -20.26 -12.04
N THR A 38 -10.24 -20.77 -10.89
CA THR A 38 -10.77 -20.36 -9.59
C THR A 38 -9.76 -19.50 -8.88
N ALA A 39 -10.17 -18.31 -8.48
CA ALA A 39 -9.33 -17.39 -7.72
C ALA A 39 -10.06 -16.87 -6.48
N THR A 40 -9.32 -16.68 -5.40
CA THR A 40 -9.83 -16.00 -4.23
C THR A 40 -9.97 -14.51 -4.53
N LEU A 41 -11.15 -13.96 -4.24
CA LEU A 41 -11.46 -12.56 -4.39
C LEU A 41 -11.39 -11.89 -3.02
N GLU A 42 -10.56 -10.90 -2.88
CA GLU A 42 -10.55 -10.01 -1.71
C GLU A 42 -11.10 -8.64 -2.11
N ILE A 43 -12.22 -8.24 -1.50
CA ILE A 43 -12.78 -6.91 -1.68
C ILE A 43 -12.17 -6.01 -0.61
N ARG A 44 -11.29 -5.11 -1.04
CA ARG A 44 -10.71 -4.08 -0.18
C ARG A 44 -11.46 -2.78 -0.35
N ARG A 45 -12.22 -2.39 0.66
CA ARG A 45 -12.92 -1.09 0.68
C ARG A 45 -11.98 -0.02 1.22
N ARG A 46 -11.74 1.01 0.43
CA ARG A 46 -10.95 2.18 0.81
C ARG A 46 -11.84 3.42 0.68
N GLY A 47 -12.53 3.78 1.77
CA GLY A 47 -13.52 4.87 1.73
C GLY A 47 -14.71 4.52 0.83
N VAL A 48 -14.98 5.35 -0.17
CA VAL A 48 -16.07 5.15 -1.15
C VAL A 48 -15.67 4.22 -2.30
N GLU A 49 -14.37 3.95 -2.49
CA GLU A 49 -13.88 3.09 -3.56
C GLU A 49 -13.73 1.65 -3.07
N ALA A 50 -14.41 0.73 -3.77
CA ALA A 50 -14.19 -0.71 -3.63
C ALA A 50 -13.24 -1.17 -4.74
N ARG A 51 -12.07 -1.70 -4.38
CA ARG A 51 -11.13 -2.29 -5.33
C ARG A 51 -11.21 -3.81 -5.24
N ILE A 52 -11.61 -4.43 -6.35
CA ILE A 52 -11.62 -5.87 -6.49
C ILE A 52 -10.20 -6.33 -6.84
N VAL A 53 -9.63 -7.22 -6.03
CA VAL A 53 -8.33 -7.85 -6.28
C VAL A 53 -8.58 -9.33 -6.46
N ALA A 54 -8.44 -9.83 -7.69
CA ALA A 54 -8.55 -11.25 -8.03
C ALA A 54 -7.16 -11.88 -8.12
N GLY A 55 -6.98 -13.06 -7.52
CA GLY A 55 -5.73 -13.82 -7.52
C GLY A 55 -4.79 -13.54 -6.36
N LYS A 56 -3.73 -14.36 -6.21
CA LYS A 56 -2.62 -14.10 -5.29
C LYS A 56 -1.79 -12.93 -5.82
N THR A 57 -2.25 -11.72 -5.58
CA THR A 57 -1.40 -10.55 -5.81
C THR A 57 -0.32 -10.54 -4.72
N HIS A 58 0.93 -10.49 -5.13
CA HIS A 58 1.97 -9.98 -4.23
C HIS A 58 1.49 -8.63 -3.71
N PRO A 59 1.61 -8.35 -2.42
CA PRO A 59 1.19 -7.08 -1.86
C PRO A 59 1.86 -5.97 -2.66
N ALA A 60 1.08 -5.24 -3.43
CA ALA A 60 1.61 -4.11 -4.20
C ALA A 60 1.88 -2.97 -3.23
N ALA A 61 3.12 -2.51 -3.19
CA ALA A 61 3.50 -1.38 -2.37
C ALA A 61 2.68 -0.13 -2.75
N ASP A 62 2.12 0.56 -1.77
CA ASP A 62 1.38 1.81 -2.00
C ASP A 62 2.36 2.92 -2.38
N LEU A 63 2.37 3.30 -3.65
CA LEU A 63 3.27 4.33 -4.18
C LEU A 63 3.09 5.68 -3.49
N THR A 64 1.90 6.00 -2.97
CA THR A 64 1.65 7.24 -2.24
C THR A 64 2.34 7.21 -0.88
N LEU A 65 2.24 6.09 -0.16
CA LEU A 65 2.96 5.88 1.09
C LEU A 65 4.47 5.87 0.88
N LEU A 66 4.96 5.16 -0.14
CA LEU A 66 6.39 5.10 -0.48
C LEU A 66 6.96 6.49 -0.78
N ARG A 67 6.29 7.26 -1.62
CA ARG A 67 6.68 8.64 -1.94
C ARG A 67 6.65 9.54 -0.70
N GLY A 68 5.64 9.37 0.15
CA GLY A 68 5.52 10.09 1.42
C GLY A 68 6.69 9.78 2.35
N LEU A 69 7.02 8.50 2.52
CA LEU A 69 8.13 8.03 3.35
C LEU A 69 9.49 8.56 2.83
N ALA A 70 9.76 8.40 1.52
CA ALA A 70 10.98 8.89 0.90
C ALA A 70 11.17 10.41 1.06
N LYS A 71 10.09 11.19 0.85
CA LYS A 71 10.12 12.64 1.09
C LYS A 71 10.37 12.96 2.55
N GLY A 72 9.71 12.23 3.49
CA GLY A 72 9.91 12.39 4.93
C GLY A 72 11.39 12.23 5.31
N HIS A 73 12.03 11.16 4.86
CA HIS A 73 13.46 10.90 5.11
C HIS A 73 14.36 11.99 4.51
N ARG A 74 14.12 12.39 3.26
CA ARG A 74 14.90 13.44 2.60
C ARG A 74 14.82 14.76 3.35
N TRP A 75 13.63 15.14 3.79
CA TRP A 75 13.45 16.38 4.55
C TRP A 75 14.01 16.29 5.96
N ALA A 76 13.87 15.14 6.64
CA ALA A 76 14.51 14.92 7.93
C ALA A 76 16.03 15.07 7.84
N ALA A 77 16.66 14.45 6.84
CA ALA A 77 18.09 14.58 6.59
C ALA A 77 18.52 16.04 6.31
N ALA A 78 17.72 16.78 5.54
CA ALA A 78 18.00 18.20 5.28
C ALA A 78 17.94 19.04 6.56
N LEU A 79 16.95 18.80 7.43
CA LEU A 79 16.85 19.49 8.73
C LEU A 79 18.01 19.09 9.67
N GLN A 80 18.40 17.82 9.69
CA GLN A 80 19.55 17.34 10.47
C GLN A 80 20.89 17.95 10.01
N SER A 81 21.01 18.27 8.72
CA SER A 81 22.18 18.98 8.17
C SER A 81 22.19 20.49 8.46
N GLY A 82 21.25 20.98 9.27
CA GLY A 82 21.20 22.37 9.71
C GLY A 82 20.33 23.30 8.85
N ARG A 83 19.63 22.78 7.83
CA ARG A 83 18.70 23.59 7.07
C ARG A 83 17.47 23.93 7.91
N SER A 84 16.96 25.12 7.73
CA SER A 84 15.68 25.53 8.33
C SER A 84 14.47 24.92 7.59
N LEU A 85 13.36 24.80 8.29
CA LEU A 85 12.12 24.31 7.70
C LEU A 85 11.64 25.20 6.53
N SER A 86 11.84 26.51 6.65
CA SER A 86 11.49 27.49 5.61
C SER A 86 12.35 27.35 4.36
N GLU A 87 13.63 27.04 4.49
CA GLU A 87 14.51 26.76 3.35
C GLU A 87 14.10 25.51 2.59
N VAL A 88 13.78 24.42 3.34
CA VAL A 88 13.28 23.18 2.76
C VAL A 88 11.94 23.43 2.03
N ALA A 89 11.02 24.17 2.65
CA ALA A 89 9.74 24.51 2.07
C ALA A 89 9.87 25.30 0.77
N ARG A 90 10.74 26.30 0.75
CA ARG A 90 11.03 27.10 -0.43
C ARG A 90 11.62 26.29 -1.58
N GLN A 91 12.60 25.41 -1.26
CA GLN A 91 13.23 24.54 -2.25
C GLN A 91 12.23 23.56 -2.87
N GLU A 92 11.33 22.99 -2.05
CA GLU A 92 10.31 22.02 -2.48
C GLU A 92 9.06 22.70 -3.08
N ARG A 93 8.98 24.03 -3.08
CA ARG A 93 7.83 24.86 -3.54
C ARG A 93 6.52 24.47 -2.83
N VAL A 94 6.60 24.22 -1.54
CA VAL A 94 5.46 23.89 -0.68
C VAL A 94 5.50 24.73 0.59
N THR A 95 4.43 24.65 1.41
CA THR A 95 4.38 25.34 2.69
C THR A 95 5.08 24.54 3.79
N GLU A 96 5.54 25.22 4.84
CA GLU A 96 6.06 24.55 6.04
C GLU A 96 5.00 23.64 6.69
N ALA A 97 3.73 24.08 6.67
CA ALA A 97 2.60 23.30 7.18
C ALA A 97 2.44 21.95 6.43
N TYR A 98 2.84 21.91 5.16
CA TYR A 98 2.84 20.67 4.37
C TYR A 98 3.98 19.73 4.77
N ILE A 99 5.18 20.27 5.03
CA ILE A 99 6.37 19.49 5.36
C ILE A 99 6.32 18.96 6.80
N ARG A 100 5.97 19.81 7.76
CA ARG A 100 6.03 19.52 9.19
C ARG A 100 5.41 18.19 9.61
N PRO A 101 4.19 17.81 9.23
CA PRO A 101 3.64 16.52 9.56
C PRO A 101 4.27 15.34 8.78
N ARG A 102 4.85 15.58 7.61
CA ARG A 102 5.44 14.54 6.77
C ARG A 102 6.86 14.18 7.15
N VAL A 103 7.64 15.12 7.69
CA VAL A 103 8.97 14.82 8.25
C VAL A 103 8.90 13.74 9.32
N ARG A 104 7.82 13.69 10.09
CA ARG A 104 7.62 12.67 11.13
C ARG A 104 7.59 11.24 10.59
N LEU A 105 7.31 11.03 9.31
CA LEU A 105 7.31 9.72 8.67
C LEU A 105 8.69 9.07 8.69
N ALA A 106 9.76 9.86 8.72
CA ALA A 106 11.13 9.35 8.87
C ALA A 106 11.39 8.68 10.24
N PHE A 107 10.55 8.96 11.23
CA PHE A 107 10.68 8.44 12.59
C PHE A 107 9.66 7.34 12.92
N LEU A 108 8.98 6.81 11.91
CA LEU A 108 8.17 5.60 12.07
C LEU A 108 9.04 4.42 12.49
N SER A 109 8.45 3.46 13.21
CA SER A 109 9.18 2.26 13.59
C SER A 109 9.73 1.54 12.36
N PRO A 110 10.90 0.90 12.44
CA PRO A 110 11.47 0.12 11.34
C PRO A 110 10.49 -0.93 10.80
N ARG A 111 9.71 -1.56 11.68
CA ARG A 111 8.69 -2.56 11.32
C ARG A 111 7.61 -1.95 10.42
N ILE A 112 7.12 -0.75 10.74
CA ILE A 112 6.13 -0.04 9.93
C ILE A 112 6.72 0.34 8.57
N GLN A 113 7.94 0.88 8.56
CA GLN A 113 8.62 1.27 7.33
C GLN A 113 8.86 0.07 6.41
N SER A 114 9.36 -1.05 6.94
CA SER A 114 9.55 -2.30 6.17
C SER A 114 8.23 -2.81 5.60
N ALA A 115 7.16 -2.80 6.38
CA ALA A 115 5.85 -3.23 5.90
C ALA A 115 5.31 -2.35 4.76
N ILE A 116 5.56 -1.03 4.81
CA ILE A 116 5.21 -0.11 3.70
C ILE A 116 6.04 -0.43 2.45
N LEU A 117 7.35 -0.65 2.61
CA LEU A 117 8.25 -1.00 1.50
C LEU A 117 7.85 -2.31 0.82
N GLU A 118 7.42 -3.29 1.60
CA GLU A 118 7.04 -4.62 1.14
C GLU A 118 5.54 -4.72 0.76
N GLY A 119 4.78 -3.64 0.88
CA GLY A 119 3.33 -3.64 0.59
C GLY A 119 2.49 -4.42 1.60
N ARG A 120 3.04 -4.76 2.76
CA ARG A 120 2.38 -5.54 3.83
C ARG A 120 1.70 -4.68 4.90
N GLN A 121 1.55 -3.38 4.65
CA GLN A 121 0.87 -2.47 5.56
C GLN A 121 -0.63 -2.79 5.66
N PRO A 122 -1.28 -2.49 6.82
CA PRO A 122 -2.74 -2.56 6.93
C PRO A 122 -3.44 -1.76 5.84
N VAL A 123 -4.58 -2.26 5.36
CA VAL A 123 -5.33 -1.67 4.23
C VAL A 123 -5.78 -0.22 4.51
N ASP A 124 -6.11 0.06 5.76
CA ASP A 124 -6.54 1.37 6.24
C ASP A 124 -5.38 2.35 6.51
N LEU A 125 -4.12 1.87 6.40
CA LEU A 125 -2.95 2.72 6.55
C LEU A 125 -2.74 3.56 5.28
N THR A 126 -3.13 4.81 5.35
CA THR A 126 -2.95 5.78 4.26
C THR A 126 -1.99 6.89 4.65
N LEU A 127 -1.37 7.54 3.65
CA LEU A 127 -0.54 8.72 3.90
C LEU A 127 -1.31 9.82 4.64
N GLU A 128 -2.58 10.02 4.29
CA GLU A 128 -3.43 11.01 4.93
C GLU A 128 -3.65 10.71 6.42
N ARG A 129 -3.93 9.44 6.76
CA ARG A 129 -4.04 8.99 8.15
C ARG A 129 -2.76 9.26 8.92
N LEU A 130 -1.59 8.88 8.39
CA LEU A 130 -0.30 9.10 9.02
C LEU A 130 0.02 10.58 9.26
N VAL A 131 -0.34 11.44 8.32
CA VAL A 131 -0.10 12.89 8.41
C VAL A 131 -1.00 13.55 9.44
N ARG A 132 -2.26 13.10 9.58
CA ARG A 132 -3.24 13.66 10.54
C ARG A 132 -3.05 13.14 11.97
N LEU A 133 -2.57 11.92 12.14
CA LEU A 133 -2.39 11.33 13.46
C LEU A 133 -1.26 12.01 14.24
N ARG A 134 -1.45 12.14 15.54
CA ARG A 134 -0.35 12.42 16.48
C ARG A 134 0.36 11.13 16.77
N LEU A 135 1.46 10.88 16.04
CA LEU A 135 2.28 9.68 16.22
C LEU A 135 3.04 9.77 17.55
N PRO A 136 2.96 8.73 18.40
CA PRO A 136 3.79 8.60 19.59
C PRO A 136 5.28 8.57 19.22
N LEU A 137 6.16 8.97 20.14
CA LEU A 137 7.62 8.84 19.94
C LEU A 137 8.09 7.40 20.09
N ALA A 138 7.46 6.64 20.98
CA ALA A 138 7.84 5.24 21.24
C ALA A 138 7.33 4.32 20.12
N TRP A 139 8.22 3.59 19.49
CA TRP A 139 7.90 2.66 18.39
C TRP A 139 6.83 1.61 18.74
N PRO A 140 6.86 0.94 19.92
CA PRO A 140 5.79 0.00 20.26
C PRO A 140 4.40 0.65 20.34
N ALA A 141 4.34 1.93 20.74
CA ALA A 141 3.08 2.66 20.76
C ALA A 141 2.60 3.03 19.35
N GLN A 142 3.53 3.37 18.44
CA GLN A 142 3.21 3.57 17.02
C GLN A 142 2.65 2.30 16.40
N GLU A 143 3.30 1.16 16.65
CA GLU A 143 2.91 -0.14 16.11
C GLU A 143 1.51 -0.54 16.56
N ARG A 144 1.21 -0.41 17.86
CA ARG A 144 -0.16 -0.66 18.36
C ARG A 144 -1.19 0.28 17.74
N LEU A 145 -0.89 1.58 17.66
CA LEU A 145 -1.79 2.59 17.10
C LEU A 145 -2.13 2.36 15.63
N LEU A 146 -1.17 1.83 14.87
CA LEU A 146 -1.27 1.64 13.41
C LEU A 146 -1.62 0.20 13.00
N GLY A 147 -1.96 -0.67 13.97
CA GLY A 147 -2.39 -2.03 13.68
C GLY A 147 -1.27 -3.03 13.40
N PHE A 148 -0.03 -2.72 13.84
CA PHE A 148 1.13 -3.62 13.78
C PHE A 148 1.40 -4.33 15.10
N GLY A 149 0.50 -4.23 16.08
CA GLY A 149 0.60 -4.99 17.32
C GLY A 149 0.69 -6.48 17.03
N ALA A 150 1.41 -7.23 17.89
CA ALA A 150 1.30 -8.69 17.87
C ALA A 150 -0.15 -9.09 18.15
N PRO A 151 -0.65 -10.19 17.54
CA PRO A 151 -1.94 -10.75 17.92
C PRO A 151 -1.99 -11.08 19.40
#